data_4b8ecea8b98d582ed7e526013fe44e3a
#
_entry.id   4b8ecea8b98d582ed7e526013fe44e3a
#
_cell.length_a   1.000
_cell.length_b   1.000
_cell.length_c   1.000
_cell.angle_alpha   90.00
_cell.angle_beta   90.00
_cell.angle_gamma   90.00
#
_symmetry.space_group_name_H-M   'P 1'
#
loop_
_entity.id
_entity.type
_entity.pdbx_description
1 polymer ?
#
loop_
_entity_poly.entity_id
_entity_poly.type
_entity_poly.pdbx_seq_one_letter_code
_entity_poly.pdbx_strand_id
1 'polypeptide(L)'
;RLAPRMPSATKGNKPLNLTEKELKKNYYTVASPWEEVSLKDKMPYLQKLNDRIFALDKRVHKVQASQSDTTSHIFFCNSEGVMFYDYRPMVTLGAVCIMEEDGKTENGYAARAYRRGFDFLSDEVVDVIAREAVDQTSLLFKAIKPKGGEMPVVMGAGGSGILLHEAIGHTFEADFNRKNVSIFADQLNKKVCNEHINVVDDGTIPFNRGSVNFDDEGAEGQKTYLIKDGVLTSYLHDRISAKHYGVEPTGNGRRESFRNMPIPRMRATYMEAGNVSESDIISSVKKGIFVDNFTNGQVQIGAGDFTFFVKSGYMIEDGKLTQ
;
A
#
# COMPACT_ATOMS: atom_id res chain seq x y z
N ARG A 1 9.61 9.16 -26.96
CA ARG A 1 8.97 9.39 -28.27
C ARG A 1 8.81 10.88 -28.44
N LEU A 2 9.29 11.42 -29.56
CA LEU A 2 9.10 12.80 -29.95
C LEU A 2 7.61 13.13 -29.92
N ALA A 3 7.28 14.29 -29.37
CA ALA A 3 5.95 14.86 -29.51
C ALA A 3 5.51 14.75 -30.98
N PRO A 4 4.25 14.45 -31.28
CA PRO A 4 3.77 14.41 -32.64
C PRO A 4 4.19 15.73 -33.30
N ARG A 5 4.80 15.66 -34.48
CA ARG A 5 5.13 16.85 -35.27
C ARG A 5 3.85 17.68 -35.39
N MET A 6 3.88 18.88 -34.83
CA MET A 6 2.81 19.82 -35.10
C MET A 6 2.72 19.97 -36.62
N PRO A 7 1.54 19.87 -37.23
CA PRO A 7 1.39 20.21 -38.64
C PRO A 7 1.92 21.63 -38.82
N SER A 8 2.77 21.82 -39.81
CA SER A 8 3.32 23.12 -40.15
C SER A 8 2.19 24.12 -40.28
N ALA A 9 2.20 25.08 -39.36
CA ALA A 9 1.08 25.97 -39.14
C ALA A 9 0.71 26.79 -40.36
N THR A 10 -0.52 26.67 -40.71
CA THR A 10 -1.22 27.70 -41.46
C THR A 10 -2.25 28.38 -40.58
N LYS A 11 -2.02 29.04 -39.64
CA LYS A 11 -2.71 29.88 -38.63
C LYS A 11 -2.31 29.39 -37.25
N GLY A 12 -1.48 30.15 -36.57
CA GLY A 12 -1.07 29.86 -35.20
C GLY A 12 -2.31 29.64 -34.33
N ASN A 13 -2.35 28.48 -33.67
CA ASN A 13 -3.32 28.27 -32.61
C ASN A 13 -3.11 29.38 -31.58
N LYS A 14 -4.21 29.96 -31.08
CA LYS A 14 -4.15 30.92 -29.99
C LYS A 14 -3.30 30.28 -28.86
N PRO A 15 -2.45 31.06 -28.19
CA PRO A 15 -1.73 30.54 -27.01
C PRO A 15 -2.72 29.89 -26.06
N LEU A 16 -2.36 28.74 -25.52
CA LEU A 16 -3.17 28.06 -24.52
C LEU A 16 -3.19 28.96 -23.29
N ASN A 17 -4.36 29.32 -22.81
CA ASN A 17 -4.50 29.93 -21.48
C ASN A 17 -4.28 28.86 -20.45
N LEU A 18 -3.13 28.91 -19.77
CA LEU A 18 -2.83 28.02 -18.66
C LEU A 18 -3.58 28.47 -17.41
N THR A 19 -4.29 27.55 -16.79
CA THR A 19 -5.03 27.78 -15.54
C THR A 19 -4.44 26.87 -14.49
N GLU A 20 -3.98 27.46 -13.39
CA GLU A 20 -3.51 26.69 -12.25
C GLU A 20 -4.69 25.98 -11.59
N LYS A 21 -4.57 24.67 -11.41
CA LYS A 21 -5.56 23.87 -10.71
C LYS A 21 -5.40 24.09 -9.22
N GLU A 22 -6.45 24.61 -8.59
CA GLU A 22 -6.46 24.87 -7.16
C GLU A 22 -6.36 23.57 -6.36
N LEU A 23 -5.46 23.54 -5.38
CA LEU A 23 -5.35 22.47 -4.41
C LEU A 23 -6.38 22.66 -3.29
N LYS A 24 -7.50 21.97 -3.36
CA LYS A 24 -8.58 22.08 -2.37
C LYS A 24 -8.18 21.52 -1.01
N LYS A 25 -7.35 20.46 -0.97
CA LYS A 25 -6.87 19.82 0.23
C LYS A 25 -5.49 19.22 0.01
N ASN A 26 -4.56 19.54 0.91
CA ASN A 26 -3.22 18.96 0.89
C ASN A 26 -3.16 17.80 1.89
N TYR A 27 -2.86 16.60 1.42
CA TYR A 27 -2.79 15.40 2.23
C TYR A 27 -1.41 15.16 2.86
N TYR A 28 -0.40 15.94 2.47
CA TYR A 28 0.98 15.79 2.95
C TYR A 28 1.75 17.12 2.99
N THR A 29 1.40 17.95 3.95
CA THR A 29 2.19 19.16 4.25
C THR A 29 3.53 18.78 4.87
N VAL A 30 4.60 19.46 4.49
CA VAL A 30 5.96 19.19 4.96
C VAL A 30 6.50 20.43 5.67
N ALA A 31 6.79 20.30 6.95
CA ALA A 31 7.40 21.38 7.76
C ALA A 31 8.93 21.41 7.60
N SER A 32 9.56 20.24 7.42
CA SER A 32 11.02 20.09 7.30
C SER A 32 11.34 19.24 6.06
N PRO A 33 11.58 19.85 4.89
CA PRO A 33 11.88 19.16 3.65
C PRO A 33 13.18 18.34 3.73
N TRP A 34 13.19 17.18 3.07
CA TRP A 34 14.35 16.28 3.09
C TRP A 34 15.58 16.86 2.43
N GLU A 35 15.43 17.79 1.50
CA GLU A 35 16.51 18.50 0.81
C GLU A 35 17.33 19.39 1.75
N GLU A 36 16.75 19.80 2.87
CA GLU A 36 17.38 20.64 3.88
C GLU A 36 18.03 19.82 5.01
N VAL A 37 17.89 18.50 4.99
CA VAL A 37 18.34 17.60 6.07
C VAL A 37 19.62 16.90 5.69
N SER A 38 20.66 17.11 6.48
CA SER A 38 21.96 16.49 6.28
C SER A 38 21.97 15.01 6.71
N LEU A 39 22.93 14.24 6.19
CA LEU A 39 23.14 12.86 6.65
C LEU A 39 23.46 12.80 8.17
N LYS A 40 24.14 13.81 8.71
CA LYS A 40 24.46 13.89 10.14
C LYS A 40 23.22 13.96 11.02
N ASP A 41 22.14 14.58 10.54
CA ASP A 41 20.89 14.69 11.27
C ASP A 41 20.09 13.38 11.24
N LYS A 42 20.25 12.56 10.19
CA LYS A 42 19.56 11.29 10.00
C LYS A 42 20.22 10.14 10.77
N MET A 43 21.55 10.10 10.81
CA MET A 43 22.34 9.02 11.41
C MET A 43 21.96 8.70 12.86
N PRO A 44 21.70 9.68 13.75
CA PRO A 44 21.32 9.38 15.14
C PRO A 44 20.10 8.48 15.28
N TYR A 45 19.11 8.59 14.37
CA TYR A 45 17.91 7.75 14.41
C TYR A 45 18.19 6.31 14.00
N LEU A 46 19.10 6.08 13.05
CA LEU A 46 19.54 4.74 12.67
C LEU A 46 20.32 4.09 13.80
N GLN A 47 21.23 4.84 14.43
CA GLN A 47 21.99 4.34 15.60
C GLN A 47 21.04 4.02 16.75
N LYS A 48 20.11 4.92 17.05
CA LYS A 48 19.10 4.74 18.11
C LYS A 48 18.24 3.50 17.84
N LEU A 49 17.80 3.28 16.60
CA LEU A 49 17.03 2.10 16.21
C LEU A 49 17.83 0.81 16.40
N ASN A 50 19.10 0.79 15.99
CA ASN A 50 20.01 -0.29 16.23
C ASN A 50 20.15 -0.60 17.73
N ASP A 51 20.46 0.41 18.54
CA ASP A 51 20.71 0.26 19.98
C ASP A 51 19.46 -0.19 20.73
N ARG A 52 18.29 0.31 20.34
CA ARG A 52 17.00 -0.11 20.91
C ARG A 52 16.71 -1.57 20.65
N ILE A 53 16.94 -2.07 19.44
CA ILE A 53 16.73 -3.48 19.10
C ILE A 53 17.66 -4.37 19.93
N PHE A 54 18.96 -4.04 20.04
CA PHE A 54 19.89 -4.79 20.87
C PHE A 54 19.54 -4.76 22.36
N ALA A 55 18.97 -3.66 22.86
CA ALA A 55 18.60 -3.53 24.26
C ALA A 55 17.33 -4.34 24.64
N LEU A 56 16.48 -4.67 23.67
CA LEU A 56 15.22 -5.37 23.92
C LEU A 56 15.39 -6.88 24.14
N ASP A 57 16.35 -7.51 23.46
CA ASP A 57 16.55 -8.96 23.58
C ASP A 57 18.03 -9.33 23.39
N LYS A 58 18.61 -10.04 24.36
CA LYS A 58 20.00 -10.48 24.35
C LYS A 58 20.34 -11.49 23.23
N ARG A 59 19.34 -12.11 22.61
CA ARG A 59 19.52 -13.06 21.49
C ARG A 59 19.76 -12.30 20.17
N VAL A 60 19.60 -10.98 20.15
CA VAL A 60 19.88 -10.19 18.95
C VAL A 60 21.37 -10.32 18.61
N HIS A 61 21.64 -10.94 17.48
CA HIS A 61 22.97 -11.14 16.94
C HIS A 61 23.37 -10.02 15.97
N LYS A 62 22.40 -9.56 15.15
CA LYS A 62 22.65 -8.54 14.13
C LYS A 62 21.41 -7.70 13.87
N VAL A 63 21.62 -6.41 13.60
CA VAL A 63 20.57 -5.48 13.14
C VAL A 63 21.00 -4.86 11.81
N GLN A 64 20.04 -4.75 10.89
CA GLN A 64 20.19 -4.00 9.65
C GLN A 64 19.16 -2.88 9.64
N ALA A 65 19.50 -1.73 10.19
CA ALA A 65 18.67 -0.55 10.16
C ALA A 65 18.87 0.19 8.83
N SER A 66 17.78 0.66 8.25
CA SER A 66 17.77 1.41 6.99
C SER A 66 16.78 2.57 7.03
N GLN A 67 17.17 3.67 6.43
CA GLN A 67 16.30 4.82 6.18
C GLN A 67 16.48 5.25 4.74
N SER A 68 15.38 5.49 4.07
CA SER A 68 15.38 6.13 2.75
C SER A 68 14.39 7.28 2.73
N ASP A 69 14.75 8.33 2.07
CA ASP A 69 13.89 9.46 1.79
C ASP A 69 14.02 9.87 0.32
N THR A 70 12.93 10.32 -0.24
CA THR A 70 12.89 10.87 -1.59
C THR A 70 11.89 12.01 -1.64
N THR A 71 12.15 12.95 -2.52
CA THR A 71 11.21 14.01 -2.86
C THR A 71 11.01 14.03 -4.37
N SER A 72 9.75 14.10 -4.78
CA SER A 72 9.40 14.28 -6.18
C SER A 72 8.70 15.63 -6.36
N HIS A 73 9.24 16.44 -7.23
CA HIS A 73 8.64 17.69 -7.68
C HIS A 73 7.90 17.42 -8.99
N ILE A 74 6.57 17.45 -8.94
CA ILE A 74 5.72 17.18 -10.09
C ILE A 74 5.19 18.50 -10.63
N PHE A 75 5.59 18.84 -11.82
CA PHE A 75 4.97 19.90 -12.61
C PHE A 75 4.14 19.25 -13.73
N PHE A 76 2.87 19.50 -13.72
CA PHE A 76 1.92 18.98 -14.70
C PHE A 76 1.36 20.11 -15.56
N CYS A 77 1.25 19.85 -16.86
CA CYS A 77 0.54 20.71 -17.79
C CYS A 77 -0.04 19.83 -18.91
N ASN A 78 -1.25 20.13 -19.34
CA ASN A 78 -1.91 19.40 -20.42
C ASN A 78 -2.43 20.34 -21.53
N SER A 79 -2.91 19.74 -22.62
CA SER A 79 -3.47 20.47 -23.78
C SER A 79 -4.83 21.13 -23.51
N GLU A 80 -5.44 20.90 -22.38
CA GLU A 80 -6.67 21.57 -21.92
C GLU A 80 -6.36 22.87 -21.16
N GLY A 81 -5.07 23.17 -20.96
CA GLY A 81 -4.61 24.37 -20.25
C GLY A 81 -4.53 24.20 -18.75
N VAL A 82 -4.77 23.00 -18.21
CA VAL A 82 -4.65 22.74 -16.78
C VAL A 82 -3.18 22.58 -16.41
N MET A 83 -2.74 23.26 -15.38
CA MET A 83 -1.44 23.07 -14.79
C MET A 83 -1.52 23.01 -13.27
N PHE A 84 -0.59 22.29 -12.65
CA PHE A 84 -0.37 22.28 -11.19
C PHE A 84 1.07 21.91 -10.85
N TYR A 85 1.44 22.22 -9.62
CA TYR A 85 2.66 21.75 -8.99
C TYR A 85 2.29 20.93 -7.76
N ASP A 86 2.98 19.78 -7.57
CA ASP A 86 2.79 18.91 -6.41
C ASP A 86 4.16 18.48 -5.85
N TYR A 87 4.36 18.74 -4.56
CA TYR A 87 5.55 18.33 -3.82
C TYR A 87 5.25 17.03 -3.10
N ARG A 88 5.89 15.94 -3.48
CA ARG A 88 5.62 14.59 -2.98
C ARG A 88 6.78 14.02 -2.19
N PRO A 89 6.83 14.20 -0.88
CA PRO A 89 7.83 13.56 -0.03
C PRO A 89 7.49 12.07 0.14
N MET A 90 8.52 11.30 0.45
CA MET A 90 8.40 9.91 0.90
C MET A 90 9.54 9.59 1.83
N VAL A 91 9.24 8.96 2.96
CA VAL A 91 10.23 8.45 3.90
C VAL A 91 9.90 7.03 4.29
N THR A 92 10.92 6.22 4.48
CA THR A 92 10.82 4.88 5.08
C THR A 92 11.92 4.74 6.11
N LEU A 93 11.56 4.31 7.31
CA LEU A 93 12.49 3.86 8.35
C LEU A 93 12.14 2.43 8.70
N GLY A 94 13.13 1.54 8.76
CA GLY A 94 12.90 0.14 9.10
C GLY A 94 14.16 -0.58 9.54
N ALA A 95 13.97 -1.77 10.11
CA ALA A 95 15.05 -2.64 10.51
C ALA A 95 14.70 -4.11 10.31
N VAL A 96 15.73 -4.89 9.96
CA VAL A 96 15.74 -6.34 10.10
C VAL A 96 16.45 -6.66 11.42
N CYS A 97 15.74 -7.35 12.30
CA CYS A 97 16.29 -7.95 13.52
C CYS A 97 16.65 -9.41 13.22
N ILE A 98 17.88 -9.79 13.51
CA ILE A 98 18.38 -11.18 13.38
C ILE A 98 18.78 -11.66 14.77
N MET A 99 18.14 -12.73 15.21
CA MET A 99 18.40 -13.38 16.52
C MET A 99 18.99 -14.76 16.33
N GLU A 100 19.75 -15.19 17.32
CA GLU A 100 20.30 -16.52 17.39
C GLU A 100 20.05 -17.12 18.79
N GLU A 101 19.58 -18.38 18.84
CA GLU A 101 19.34 -19.15 20.05
C GLU A 101 19.56 -20.64 19.73
N ASP A 102 20.41 -21.31 20.50
CA ASP A 102 20.73 -22.77 20.40
C ASP A 102 21.07 -23.21 18.96
N GLY A 103 21.80 -22.38 18.21
CA GLY A 103 22.22 -22.66 16.83
C GLY A 103 21.11 -22.43 15.78
N LYS A 104 19.93 -22.01 16.19
CA LYS A 104 18.85 -21.58 15.30
C LYS A 104 18.92 -20.08 15.08
N THR A 105 18.80 -19.64 13.84
CA THR A 105 18.77 -18.22 13.46
C THR A 105 17.41 -17.87 12.89
N GLU A 106 16.80 -16.82 13.40
CA GLU A 106 15.52 -16.28 12.91
C GLU A 106 15.64 -14.78 12.61
N ASN A 107 14.77 -14.27 11.74
CA ASN A 107 14.73 -12.86 11.44
C ASN A 107 13.31 -12.30 11.30
N GLY A 108 13.13 -11.05 11.73
CA GLY A 108 11.93 -10.27 11.59
C GLY A 108 12.22 -8.90 10.99
N TYR A 109 11.25 -8.31 10.33
CA TYR A 109 11.35 -7.00 9.72
C TYR A 109 10.18 -6.13 10.14
N ALA A 110 10.48 -4.92 10.57
CA ALA A 110 9.47 -3.89 10.80
C ALA A 110 9.88 -2.58 10.14
N ALA A 111 8.91 -1.85 9.62
CA ALA A 111 9.13 -0.54 8.99
C ALA A 111 7.89 0.34 9.06
N ARG A 112 8.13 1.63 8.90
CA ARG A 112 7.10 2.65 8.69
C ARG A 112 7.45 3.48 7.48
N ALA A 113 6.46 3.75 6.63
CA ALA A 113 6.62 4.56 5.43
C ALA A 113 5.47 5.56 5.29
N TYR A 114 5.81 6.84 5.13
CA TYR A 114 4.82 7.94 5.06
C TYR A 114 5.26 9.03 4.07
N ARG A 115 4.29 9.83 3.64
CA ARG A 115 4.52 11.10 2.94
C ARG A 115 4.76 12.21 3.95
N ARG A 116 5.91 12.18 4.62
CA ARG A 116 6.30 13.17 5.64
C ARG A 116 7.72 13.66 5.42
N GLY A 117 8.04 14.81 6.02
CA GLY A 117 9.39 15.35 6.10
C GLY A 117 10.18 14.76 7.27
N PHE A 118 11.26 15.45 7.64
CA PHE A 118 12.16 15.01 8.71
C PHE A 118 11.49 14.85 10.08
N ASP A 119 10.43 15.60 10.34
CA ASP A 119 9.58 15.49 11.52
C ASP A 119 8.97 14.09 11.75
N PHE A 120 9.03 13.21 10.74
CA PHE A 120 8.66 11.82 10.89
C PHE A 120 9.62 11.04 11.80
N LEU A 121 10.92 11.35 11.76
CA LEU A 121 11.93 10.67 12.57
C LEU A 121 11.80 11.12 14.02
N SER A 122 11.28 10.27 14.87
CA SER A 122 11.05 10.51 16.30
C SER A 122 11.40 9.26 17.12
N ASP A 123 11.59 9.46 18.42
CA ASP A 123 11.84 8.36 19.35
C ASP A 123 10.69 7.36 19.39
N GLU A 124 9.47 7.85 19.28
CA GLU A 124 8.26 7.01 19.25
C GLU A 124 8.26 6.07 18.03
N VAL A 125 8.56 6.59 16.84
CA VAL A 125 8.65 5.79 15.62
C VAL A 125 9.76 4.74 15.73
N VAL A 126 10.92 5.13 16.27
CA VAL A 126 12.04 4.22 16.53
C VAL A 126 11.64 3.10 17.48
N ASP A 127 10.99 3.44 18.60
CA ASP A 127 10.59 2.47 19.62
C ASP A 127 9.53 1.48 19.10
N VAL A 128 8.58 1.95 18.32
CA VAL A 128 7.55 1.09 17.69
C VAL A 128 8.20 0.09 16.73
N ILE A 129 9.08 0.55 15.84
CA ILE A 129 9.76 -0.32 14.87
C ILE A 129 10.67 -1.33 15.59
N ALA A 130 11.40 -0.88 16.62
CA ALA A 130 12.30 -1.75 17.37
C ALA A 130 11.55 -2.89 18.06
N ARG A 131 10.46 -2.59 18.78
CA ARG A 131 9.64 -3.61 19.46
C ARG A 131 9.03 -4.58 18.45
N GLU A 132 8.41 -4.09 17.42
CA GLU A 132 7.77 -4.92 16.40
C GLU A 132 8.77 -5.87 15.71
N ALA A 133 9.97 -5.40 15.38
CA ALA A 133 11.01 -6.24 14.78
C ALA A 133 11.48 -7.34 15.72
N VAL A 134 11.64 -7.02 17.02
CA VAL A 134 12.04 -7.98 18.06
C VAL A 134 10.94 -8.99 18.32
N ASP A 135 9.70 -8.55 18.51
CA ASP A 135 8.55 -9.42 18.81
C ASP A 135 8.30 -10.41 17.68
N GLN A 136 8.29 -9.95 16.43
CA GLN A 136 8.14 -10.81 15.25
C GLN A 136 9.25 -11.84 15.13
N THR A 137 10.50 -11.49 15.45
CA THR A 137 11.63 -12.41 15.40
C THR A 137 11.55 -13.42 16.54
N SER A 138 11.27 -12.96 17.75
CA SER A 138 11.16 -13.80 18.95
C SER A 138 10.07 -14.87 18.82
N LEU A 139 8.95 -14.54 18.19
CA LEU A 139 7.85 -15.46 17.95
C LEU A 139 8.27 -16.69 17.15
N LEU A 140 9.16 -16.51 16.17
CA LEU A 140 9.59 -17.58 15.26
C LEU A 140 10.39 -18.69 15.94
N PHE A 141 11.06 -18.42 17.08
CA PHE A 141 11.75 -19.47 17.85
C PHE A 141 10.80 -20.47 18.46
N LYS A 142 9.56 -20.07 18.75
CA LYS A 142 8.51 -20.92 19.32
C LYS A 142 7.59 -21.51 18.26
N ALA A 143 7.77 -21.11 17.00
CA ALA A 143 6.88 -21.52 15.93
C ALA A 143 7.00 -23.01 15.64
N ILE A 144 5.86 -23.67 15.44
CA ILE A 144 5.75 -25.05 15.00
C ILE A 144 5.34 -25.09 13.52
N LYS A 145 5.66 -26.18 12.85
CA LYS A 145 5.18 -26.39 11.47
C LYS A 145 3.75 -26.95 11.52
N PRO A 146 2.75 -26.19 11.06
CA PRO A 146 1.37 -26.67 11.08
C PRO A 146 1.20 -27.85 10.13
N LYS A 147 0.22 -28.72 10.44
CA LYS A 147 -0.18 -29.79 9.53
C LYS A 147 -0.99 -29.16 8.39
N GLY A 148 -0.58 -29.44 7.16
CA GLY A 148 -1.30 -28.98 5.97
C GLY A 148 -2.69 -29.61 5.86
N GLY A 149 -3.58 -28.94 5.17
CA GLY A 149 -4.96 -29.38 4.91
C GLY A 149 -5.88 -28.23 4.53
N GLU A 150 -7.07 -28.55 4.13
CA GLU A 150 -8.14 -27.58 3.89
C GLU A 150 -8.78 -27.17 5.23
N MET A 151 -8.81 -25.88 5.51
CA MET A 151 -9.37 -25.35 6.76
C MET A 151 -9.75 -23.87 6.61
N PRO A 152 -10.67 -23.36 7.44
CA PRO A 152 -10.93 -21.93 7.55
C PRO A 152 -9.67 -21.13 7.88
N VAL A 153 -9.51 -19.98 7.22
CA VAL A 153 -8.42 -19.03 7.45
C VAL A 153 -9.03 -17.72 7.94
N VAL A 154 -8.64 -17.29 9.13
CA VAL A 154 -8.93 -15.95 9.66
C VAL A 154 -7.69 -15.09 9.41
N MET A 155 -7.86 -13.97 8.73
CA MET A 155 -6.77 -13.07 8.44
C MET A 155 -6.82 -11.88 9.40
N GLY A 156 -5.74 -11.69 10.16
CA GLY A 156 -5.55 -10.54 11.02
C GLY A 156 -5.43 -9.24 10.23
N ALA A 157 -5.77 -8.12 10.83
CA ALA A 157 -5.57 -6.81 10.23
C ALA A 157 -4.08 -6.49 10.12
N GLY A 158 -3.68 -5.75 9.10
CA GLY A 158 -2.28 -5.33 8.88
C GLY A 158 -1.55 -6.13 7.82
N GLY A 159 -0.59 -6.97 8.19
CA GLY A 159 0.28 -7.70 7.25
C GLY A 159 -0.46 -8.61 6.26
N SER A 160 -1.59 -9.16 6.67
CA SER A 160 -2.46 -9.96 5.79
C SER A 160 -3.16 -9.13 4.70
N GLY A 161 -3.18 -7.80 4.81
CA GLY A 161 -3.71 -6.89 3.77
C GLY A 161 -3.06 -7.06 2.41
N ILE A 162 -1.89 -7.69 2.33
CA ILE A 162 -1.24 -8.03 1.06
C ILE A 162 -2.12 -8.94 0.19
N LEU A 163 -2.92 -9.83 0.79
CA LEU A 163 -3.88 -10.63 0.04
C LEU A 163 -4.90 -9.73 -0.67
N LEU A 164 -5.41 -8.72 0.04
CA LEU A 164 -6.38 -7.78 -0.54
C LEU A 164 -5.76 -6.99 -1.70
N HIS A 165 -4.49 -6.59 -1.55
CA HIS A 165 -3.73 -5.92 -2.60
C HIS A 165 -3.61 -6.81 -3.86
N GLU A 166 -3.17 -8.05 -3.69
CA GLU A 166 -2.92 -8.94 -4.81
C GLU A 166 -4.23 -9.50 -5.41
N ALA A 167 -5.11 -10.06 -4.59
CA ALA A 167 -6.30 -10.76 -5.08
C ALA A 167 -7.44 -9.81 -5.51
N ILE A 168 -7.53 -8.61 -4.94
CA ILE A 168 -8.59 -7.64 -5.22
C ILE A 168 -8.03 -6.43 -5.96
N GLY A 169 -7.03 -5.77 -5.41
CA GLY A 169 -6.53 -4.50 -5.92
C GLY A 169 -6.11 -4.55 -7.37
N HIS A 170 -5.21 -5.46 -7.72
CA HIS A 170 -4.74 -5.61 -9.11
C HIS A 170 -5.81 -6.09 -10.05
N THR A 171 -6.73 -6.95 -9.61
CA THR A 171 -7.83 -7.43 -10.47
C THR A 171 -8.84 -6.35 -10.81
N PHE A 172 -8.90 -5.26 -10.03
CA PHE A 172 -9.80 -4.13 -10.24
C PHE A 172 -9.12 -2.93 -10.91
N GLU A 173 -7.85 -3.01 -11.30
CA GLU A 173 -7.22 -2.01 -12.15
C GLU A 173 -7.87 -2.06 -13.54
N ALA A 174 -8.45 -0.95 -13.97
CA ALA A 174 -9.37 -0.91 -15.10
C ALA A 174 -8.73 -1.23 -16.46
N ASP A 175 -7.41 -1.13 -16.59
CA ASP A 175 -6.71 -1.50 -17.82
C ASP A 175 -6.71 -3.02 -18.07
N PHE A 176 -6.68 -3.84 -17.02
CA PHE A 176 -6.89 -5.29 -17.13
C PHE A 176 -8.34 -5.63 -17.47
N ASN A 177 -9.29 -4.96 -16.83
CA ASN A 177 -10.73 -5.18 -17.07
C ASN A 177 -11.13 -4.73 -18.48
N ARG A 178 -10.68 -3.56 -18.93
CA ARG A 178 -10.94 -3.04 -20.29
C ARG A 178 -10.37 -3.95 -21.40
N LYS A 179 -9.29 -4.66 -21.10
CA LYS A 179 -8.67 -5.64 -22.03
C LYS A 179 -9.23 -7.05 -21.89
N ASN A 180 -10.22 -7.23 -21.02
CA ASN A 180 -10.84 -8.53 -20.71
C ASN A 180 -9.83 -9.59 -20.20
N VAL A 181 -8.85 -9.16 -19.41
CA VAL A 181 -7.80 -10.02 -18.82
C VAL A 181 -8.16 -10.44 -17.40
N SER A 182 -8.87 -9.59 -16.65
CA SER A 182 -9.31 -9.90 -15.29
C SER A 182 -10.56 -10.78 -15.28
N ILE A 183 -10.66 -11.70 -14.31
CA ILE A 183 -11.88 -12.48 -14.04
C ILE A 183 -13.08 -11.59 -13.68
N PHE A 184 -12.85 -10.34 -13.30
CA PHE A 184 -13.89 -9.38 -12.93
C PHE A 184 -14.30 -8.42 -14.07
N ALA A 185 -13.82 -8.64 -15.31
CA ALA A 185 -14.04 -7.74 -16.44
C ALA A 185 -15.52 -7.37 -16.65
N ASP A 186 -16.44 -8.33 -16.56
CA ASP A 186 -17.87 -8.14 -16.77
C ASP A 186 -18.68 -8.28 -15.47
N GLN A 187 -18.07 -8.03 -14.33
CA GLN A 187 -18.72 -8.21 -13.02
C GLN A 187 -19.19 -6.90 -12.37
N LEU A 188 -19.04 -5.75 -13.05
CA LEU A 188 -19.51 -4.47 -12.53
C LEU A 188 -21.01 -4.52 -12.20
N ASN A 189 -21.39 -3.98 -11.03
CA ASN A 189 -22.74 -4.01 -10.45
C ASN A 189 -23.26 -5.42 -10.10
N LYS A 190 -22.40 -6.44 -10.04
CA LYS A 190 -22.78 -7.77 -9.57
C LYS A 190 -22.23 -8.04 -8.16
N LYS A 191 -22.91 -8.89 -7.42
CA LYS A 191 -22.43 -9.40 -6.12
C LYS A 191 -21.23 -10.31 -6.35
N VAL A 192 -20.08 -9.97 -5.79
CA VAL A 192 -18.81 -10.69 -5.94
C VAL A 192 -18.30 -11.31 -4.64
N CYS A 193 -18.84 -10.89 -3.50
CA CYS A 193 -18.52 -11.46 -2.20
C CYS A 193 -19.67 -11.29 -1.21
N ASN A 194 -19.40 -11.55 0.08
CA ASN A 194 -20.40 -11.39 1.14
C ASN A 194 -20.84 -9.92 1.25
N GLU A 195 -22.12 -9.69 1.55
CA GLU A 195 -22.75 -8.37 1.67
C GLU A 195 -22.22 -7.49 2.80
N HIS A 196 -21.49 -8.06 3.75
CA HIS A 196 -20.85 -7.30 4.83
C HIS A 196 -19.46 -6.76 4.44
N ILE A 197 -19.00 -7.01 3.22
CA ILE A 197 -17.68 -6.63 2.76
C ILE A 197 -17.72 -5.32 1.98
N ASN A 198 -16.96 -4.34 2.46
CA ASN A 198 -16.68 -3.08 1.78
C ASN A 198 -15.18 -2.96 1.55
N VAL A 199 -14.78 -2.76 0.30
CA VAL A 199 -13.38 -2.55 -0.09
C VAL A 199 -13.26 -1.21 -0.78
N VAL A 200 -12.30 -0.43 -0.34
CA VAL A 200 -12.03 0.91 -0.87
C VAL A 200 -10.58 1.03 -1.30
N ASP A 201 -10.33 1.92 -2.26
CA ASP A 201 -9.02 2.48 -2.53
C ASP A 201 -9.05 3.98 -2.22
N ASP A 202 -8.17 4.44 -1.34
CA ASP A 202 -8.24 5.77 -0.78
C ASP A 202 -6.91 6.53 -0.96
N GLY A 203 -6.92 7.52 -1.84
CA GLY A 203 -5.81 8.44 -2.07
C GLY A 203 -5.81 9.66 -1.14
N THR A 204 -6.69 9.71 -0.11
CA THR A 204 -6.94 10.93 0.69
C THR A 204 -6.55 10.81 2.16
N ILE A 205 -6.00 9.68 2.58
CA ILE A 205 -5.59 9.45 3.98
C ILE A 205 -4.37 10.35 4.29
N PRO A 206 -4.45 11.26 5.28
CA PRO A 206 -3.36 12.18 5.57
C PRO A 206 -2.03 11.46 5.80
N PHE A 207 -0.97 11.92 5.14
CA PHE A 207 0.39 11.41 5.21
C PHE A 207 0.59 9.94 4.80
N ASN A 208 -0.45 9.23 4.39
CA ASN A 208 -0.32 7.85 3.93
C ASN A 208 0.57 7.76 2.69
N ARG A 209 1.34 6.68 2.59
CA ARG A 209 2.23 6.40 1.45
C ARG A 209 1.51 6.46 0.09
N GLY A 210 0.26 5.99 0.04
CA GLY A 210 -0.56 5.96 -1.18
C GLY A 210 -1.25 7.27 -1.51
N SER A 211 -1.26 8.25 -0.60
CA SER A 211 -2.01 9.50 -0.79
C SER A 211 -1.43 10.38 -1.88
N VAL A 212 -2.29 11.11 -2.55
CA VAL A 212 -1.95 12.00 -3.65
C VAL A 212 -2.92 13.17 -3.69
N ASN A 213 -2.38 14.39 -3.87
CA ASN A 213 -3.19 15.58 -4.08
C ASN A 213 -3.83 15.53 -5.48
N PHE A 214 -3.00 15.29 -6.48
CA PHE A 214 -3.41 15.00 -7.85
C PHE A 214 -2.67 13.76 -8.34
N ASP A 215 -3.30 12.95 -9.14
CA ASP A 215 -2.64 11.84 -9.82
C ASP A 215 -1.75 12.34 -10.98
N ASP A 216 -1.10 11.41 -11.69
CA ASP A 216 -0.16 11.78 -12.77
C ASP A 216 -0.86 12.14 -14.09
N GLU A 217 -2.19 12.23 -14.07
CA GLU A 217 -3.04 12.70 -15.15
C GLU A 217 -3.85 13.95 -14.78
N GLY A 218 -3.70 14.45 -13.54
CA GLY A 218 -4.34 15.64 -13.01
C GLY A 218 -5.72 15.40 -12.37
N ALA A 219 -6.13 14.17 -12.14
CA ALA A 219 -7.30 13.87 -11.33
C ALA A 219 -7.00 14.05 -9.84
N GLU A 220 -7.95 14.58 -9.06
CA GLU A 220 -7.78 14.72 -7.61
C GLU A 220 -7.74 13.35 -6.92
N GLY A 221 -6.93 13.23 -5.85
CA GLY A 221 -6.98 12.08 -4.97
C GLY A 221 -8.36 11.95 -4.33
N GLN A 222 -8.90 10.74 -4.31
CA GLN A 222 -10.23 10.48 -3.78
C GLN A 222 -10.32 9.10 -3.14
N LYS A 223 -11.39 8.86 -2.40
CA LYS A 223 -11.78 7.55 -1.87
C LYS A 223 -12.78 6.92 -2.82
N THR A 224 -12.43 5.78 -3.38
CA THR A 224 -13.26 5.03 -4.33
C THR A 224 -13.70 3.71 -3.71
N TYR A 225 -15.02 3.47 -3.64
CA TYR A 225 -15.53 2.15 -3.29
C TYR A 225 -15.36 1.21 -4.48
N LEU A 226 -14.56 0.18 -4.32
CA LEU A 226 -14.42 -0.92 -5.27
C LEU A 226 -15.51 -1.95 -5.07
N ILE A 227 -15.72 -2.34 -3.83
CA ILE A 227 -16.82 -3.20 -3.39
C ILE A 227 -17.60 -2.46 -2.32
N LYS A 228 -18.91 -2.41 -2.48
CA LYS A 228 -19.84 -1.89 -1.48
C LYS A 228 -20.97 -2.89 -1.24
N ASP A 229 -21.16 -3.27 0.00
CA ASP A 229 -22.17 -4.26 0.40
C ASP A 229 -22.08 -5.56 -0.45
N GLY A 230 -20.83 -6.01 -0.69
CA GLY A 230 -20.53 -7.20 -1.49
C GLY A 230 -20.67 -7.04 -3.01
N VAL A 231 -21.07 -5.88 -3.50
CA VAL A 231 -21.26 -5.58 -4.93
C VAL A 231 -20.05 -4.85 -5.48
N LEU A 232 -19.53 -5.28 -6.63
CA LEU A 232 -18.49 -4.55 -7.36
C LEU A 232 -19.07 -3.27 -7.96
N THR A 233 -18.67 -2.11 -7.42
CA THR A 233 -19.25 -0.81 -7.77
C THR A 233 -18.37 0.03 -8.69
N SER A 234 -17.06 -0.20 -8.68
CA SER A 234 -16.12 0.53 -9.53
C SER A 234 -14.86 -0.28 -9.79
N TYR A 235 -14.15 0.11 -10.83
CA TYR A 235 -12.74 -0.20 -11.03
C TYR A 235 -11.89 1.03 -10.66
N LEU A 236 -10.56 0.86 -10.64
CA LEU A 236 -9.60 1.95 -10.54
C LEU A 236 -9.34 2.50 -11.95
N HIS A 237 -9.69 3.75 -12.19
CA HIS A 237 -9.65 4.35 -13.53
C HIS A 237 -8.53 5.38 -13.69
N ASP A 238 -7.74 5.23 -14.76
CA ASP A 238 -7.04 6.30 -15.44
C ASP A 238 -7.98 7.01 -16.44
N ARG A 239 -7.53 8.05 -17.12
CA ARG A 239 -8.34 8.78 -18.11
C ARG A 239 -8.75 7.90 -19.31
N ILE A 240 -7.89 6.97 -19.73
CA ILE A 240 -8.20 6.08 -20.86
C ILE A 240 -9.33 5.11 -20.49
N SER A 241 -9.20 4.48 -19.34
CA SER A 241 -10.21 3.53 -18.84
C SER A 241 -11.51 4.24 -18.47
N ALA A 242 -11.43 5.41 -17.82
CA ALA A 242 -12.59 6.22 -17.51
C ALA A 242 -13.40 6.58 -18.78
N LYS A 243 -12.71 7.00 -19.84
CA LYS A 243 -13.36 7.26 -21.14
C LYS A 243 -13.99 6.00 -21.74
N HIS A 244 -13.34 4.84 -21.61
CA HIS A 244 -13.88 3.58 -22.13
C HIS A 244 -15.18 3.18 -21.43
N TYR A 245 -15.24 3.35 -20.10
CA TYR A 245 -16.42 2.99 -19.30
C TYR A 245 -17.46 4.11 -19.19
N GLY A 246 -17.17 5.31 -19.70
CA GLY A 246 -18.09 6.46 -19.62
C GLY A 246 -18.23 7.02 -18.19
N VAL A 247 -17.17 6.95 -17.39
CA VAL A 247 -17.11 7.42 -15.99
C VAL A 247 -16.00 8.44 -15.79
N GLU A 248 -15.95 9.06 -14.61
CA GLU A 248 -14.85 9.96 -14.25
C GLU A 248 -13.62 9.17 -13.79
N PRO A 249 -12.39 9.71 -13.98
CA PRO A 249 -11.17 9.15 -13.40
C PRO A 249 -11.24 9.09 -11.87
N THR A 250 -10.65 8.03 -11.30
CA THR A 250 -10.68 7.80 -9.83
C THR A 250 -9.44 8.31 -9.08
N GLY A 251 -8.57 9.10 -9.73
CA GLY A 251 -7.33 9.57 -9.11
C GLY A 251 -6.25 8.51 -9.03
N ASN A 252 -6.35 7.48 -9.85
CA ASN A 252 -5.49 6.30 -9.84
C ASN A 252 -4.51 6.25 -11.01
N GLY A 253 -4.48 7.26 -11.89
CA GLY A 253 -3.49 7.37 -12.94
C GLY A 253 -2.10 7.53 -12.34
N ARG A 254 -1.23 6.51 -12.46
CA ARG A 254 0.12 6.51 -11.85
C ARG A 254 1.18 6.10 -12.86
N ARG A 255 2.25 6.88 -12.92
CA ARG A 255 3.46 6.56 -13.68
C ARG A 255 4.43 5.76 -12.82
N GLU A 256 5.10 4.81 -13.39
CA GLU A 256 6.27 4.20 -12.77
C GLU A 256 7.42 5.23 -12.65
N SER A 257 7.60 6.01 -13.70
CA SER A 257 8.54 7.14 -13.74
C SER A 257 8.09 8.17 -14.79
N PHE A 258 8.78 9.31 -14.89
CA PHE A 258 8.52 10.30 -15.93
C PHE A 258 8.65 9.76 -17.38
N ARG A 259 9.28 8.59 -17.57
CA ARG A 259 9.45 7.93 -18.87
C ARG A 259 8.27 7.07 -19.28
N ASN A 260 7.36 6.75 -18.35
CA ASN A 260 6.28 5.81 -18.53
C ASN A 260 4.94 6.54 -18.69
N MET A 261 4.03 5.93 -19.43
CA MET A 261 2.64 6.39 -19.47
C MET A 261 1.95 6.07 -18.15
N PRO A 262 1.02 6.92 -17.69
CA PRO A 262 0.19 6.59 -16.55
C PRO A 262 -0.69 5.39 -16.87
N ILE A 263 -0.92 4.57 -15.88
CA ILE A 263 -1.85 3.44 -15.92
C ILE A 263 -2.61 3.39 -14.59
N PRO A 264 -3.77 2.74 -14.51
CA PRO A 264 -4.48 2.59 -13.25
C PRO A 264 -3.63 1.84 -12.24
N ARG A 265 -3.49 2.36 -11.04
CA ARG A 265 -2.76 1.73 -9.93
C ARG A 265 -3.38 2.12 -8.60
N MET A 266 -3.36 1.18 -7.66
CA MET A 266 -3.83 1.38 -6.29
C MET A 266 -3.13 2.53 -5.58
N ARG A 267 -3.85 3.16 -4.65
CA ARG A 267 -3.36 4.15 -3.67
C ARG A 267 -3.21 3.50 -2.31
N ALA A 268 -4.27 3.44 -1.54
CA ALA A 268 -4.33 2.68 -0.29
C ALA A 268 -5.59 1.83 -0.31
N THR A 269 -5.43 0.57 -0.70
CA THR A 269 -6.54 -0.38 -0.79
C THR A 269 -6.71 -1.11 0.53
N TYR A 270 -7.91 -1.04 1.11
CA TYR A 270 -8.23 -1.73 2.35
C TYR A 270 -9.70 -2.13 2.43
N MET A 271 -9.99 -3.10 3.29
CA MET A 271 -11.35 -3.46 3.68
C MET A 271 -11.76 -2.60 4.87
N GLU A 272 -12.92 -1.98 4.79
CA GLU A 272 -13.46 -1.23 5.93
C GLU A 272 -13.82 -2.17 7.09
N ALA A 273 -13.70 -1.66 8.31
CA ALA A 273 -14.09 -2.41 9.49
C ALA A 273 -15.60 -2.74 9.45
N GLY A 274 -15.92 -4.00 9.72
CA GLY A 274 -17.29 -4.45 9.91
C GLY A 274 -17.78 -4.29 11.34
N ASN A 275 -18.93 -4.85 11.62
CA ASN A 275 -19.57 -4.80 12.95
C ASN A 275 -19.20 -6.00 13.84
N VAL A 276 -18.41 -6.95 13.35
CA VAL A 276 -17.99 -8.15 14.07
C VAL A 276 -16.55 -7.97 14.55
N SER A 277 -16.31 -8.19 15.83
CA SER A 277 -14.96 -8.07 16.39
C SER A 277 -14.06 -9.23 15.92
N GLU A 278 -12.75 -9.00 15.92
CA GLU A 278 -11.77 -10.06 15.60
C GLU A 278 -11.93 -11.27 16.53
N SER A 279 -12.17 -11.03 17.81
CA SER A 279 -12.38 -12.09 18.80
C SER A 279 -13.63 -12.93 18.50
N ASP A 280 -14.72 -12.31 18.00
CA ASP A 280 -15.93 -13.03 17.62
C ASP A 280 -15.70 -13.84 16.34
N ILE A 281 -14.94 -13.32 15.39
CA ILE A 281 -14.56 -14.07 14.19
C ILE A 281 -13.74 -15.30 14.56
N ILE A 282 -12.72 -15.14 15.40
CA ILE A 282 -11.89 -16.25 15.88
C ILE A 282 -12.73 -17.28 16.62
N SER A 283 -13.61 -16.83 17.52
CA SER A 283 -14.47 -17.71 18.33
C SER A 283 -15.47 -18.53 17.50
N SER A 284 -15.82 -18.05 16.31
CA SER A 284 -16.71 -18.77 15.38
C SER A 284 -16.04 -19.95 14.67
N VAL A 285 -14.72 -20.06 14.72
CA VAL A 285 -13.94 -21.09 14.03
C VAL A 285 -13.59 -22.22 14.98
N LYS A 286 -14.13 -23.42 14.74
CA LYS A 286 -13.83 -24.61 15.56
C LYS A 286 -12.42 -25.13 15.36
N LYS A 287 -11.94 -25.16 14.11
CA LYS A 287 -10.59 -25.55 13.74
C LYS A 287 -10.16 -24.78 12.49
N GLY A 288 -9.03 -24.09 12.56
CA GLY A 288 -8.57 -23.26 11.46
C GLY A 288 -7.21 -22.66 11.76
N ILE A 289 -6.84 -21.63 11.00
CA ILE A 289 -5.62 -20.88 11.19
C ILE A 289 -5.93 -19.37 11.21
N PHE A 290 -5.34 -18.66 12.15
CA PHE A 290 -5.24 -17.20 12.15
C PHE A 290 -3.90 -16.82 11.53
N VAL A 291 -3.93 -16.02 10.47
CA VAL A 291 -2.73 -15.53 9.78
C VAL A 291 -2.48 -14.08 10.15
N ASP A 292 -1.34 -13.83 10.76
CA ASP A 292 -0.90 -12.49 11.15
C ASP A 292 -0.08 -11.82 10.03
N ASN A 293 0.90 -12.54 9.47
CA ASN A 293 1.75 -12.01 8.40
C ASN A 293 2.06 -13.03 7.31
N PHE A 294 2.24 -12.51 6.09
CA PHE A 294 2.77 -13.25 4.94
C PHE A 294 4.21 -12.83 4.62
N THR A 295 5.01 -13.75 4.05
CA THR A 295 6.33 -13.42 3.50
C THR A 295 6.23 -12.85 2.10
N ASN A 296 5.46 -13.48 1.25
CA ASN A 296 5.19 -13.07 -0.13
C ASN A 296 3.92 -13.75 -0.62
N GLY A 297 3.49 -13.38 -1.81
CA GLY A 297 2.36 -13.98 -2.51
C GLY A 297 2.39 -13.63 -3.97
N GLN A 298 1.52 -14.27 -4.73
CA GLN A 298 1.28 -13.98 -6.14
C GLN A 298 -0.16 -14.27 -6.50
N VAL A 299 -0.66 -13.57 -7.50
CA VAL A 299 -2.00 -13.76 -8.07
C VAL A 299 -1.91 -13.97 -9.58
N GLN A 300 -2.77 -14.82 -10.10
CA GLN A 300 -3.04 -14.96 -11.53
C GLN A 300 -4.35 -14.26 -11.85
N ILE A 301 -4.26 -12.99 -12.26
CA ILE A 301 -5.39 -12.07 -12.44
C ILE A 301 -6.48 -12.67 -13.36
N GLY A 302 -6.08 -13.38 -14.40
CA GLY A 302 -7.00 -13.99 -15.36
C GLY A 302 -7.65 -15.31 -14.89
N ALA A 303 -6.97 -16.07 -14.03
CA ALA A 303 -7.49 -17.32 -13.47
C ALA A 303 -8.19 -17.12 -12.13
N GLY A 304 -7.83 -16.05 -11.41
CA GLY A 304 -8.31 -15.79 -10.06
C GLY A 304 -7.63 -16.62 -8.98
N ASP A 305 -6.59 -17.39 -9.35
CA ASP A 305 -5.82 -18.18 -8.40
C ASP A 305 -4.78 -17.31 -7.70
N PHE A 306 -4.57 -17.57 -6.41
CA PHE A 306 -3.52 -16.92 -5.63
C PHE A 306 -2.82 -17.89 -4.68
N THR A 307 -1.57 -17.60 -4.38
CA THR A 307 -0.75 -18.34 -3.42
C THR A 307 -0.04 -17.37 -2.51
N PHE A 308 -0.13 -17.60 -1.19
CA PHE A 308 0.55 -16.81 -0.18
C PHE A 308 1.30 -17.72 0.79
N PHE A 309 2.48 -17.25 1.21
CA PHE A 309 3.31 -17.97 2.17
C PHE A 309 3.18 -17.29 3.54
N VAL A 310 2.54 -17.98 4.47
CA VAL A 310 2.38 -17.52 5.85
C VAL A 310 3.72 -17.44 6.53
N LYS A 311 4.05 -16.29 7.11
CA LYS A 311 5.24 -16.07 7.93
C LYS A 311 4.97 -16.36 9.39
N SER A 312 3.86 -15.81 9.90
CA SER A 312 3.44 -15.98 11.29
C SER A 312 1.94 -16.07 11.39
N GLY A 313 1.48 -16.79 12.39
CA GLY A 313 0.07 -16.99 12.68
C GLY A 313 -0.11 -17.98 13.83
N TYR A 314 -1.34 -18.36 14.10
CA TYR A 314 -1.71 -19.25 15.18
C TYR A 314 -2.74 -20.27 14.71
N MET A 315 -2.69 -21.48 15.25
CA MET A 315 -3.81 -22.41 15.06
C MET A 315 -5.03 -21.89 15.83
N ILE A 316 -6.21 -22.15 15.30
CA ILE A 316 -7.49 -21.94 16.00
C ILE A 316 -8.02 -23.30 16.39
N GLU A 317 -8.26 -23.51 17.67
CA GLU A 317 -8.90 -24.72 18.20
C GLU A 317 -10.02 -24.30 19.17
N ASP A 318 -11.22 -24.80 18.91
CA ASP A 318 -12.44 -24.49 19.67
C ASP A 318 -12.63 -22.98 19.95
N GLY A 319 -12.43 -22.15 18.91
CA GLY A 319 -12.60 -20.70 18.98
C GLY A 319 -11.50 -19.93 19.71
N LYS A 320 -10.33 -20.56 19.95
CA LYS A 320 -9.21 -19.93 20.65
C LYS A 320 -7.93 -20.06 19.83
N LEU A 321 -7.09 -19.01 19.90
CA LEU A 321 -5.74 -19.08 19.36
C LEU A 321 -4.89 -20.03 20.22
N THR A 322 -4.19 -20.94 19.55
CA THR A 322 -3.26 -21.89 20.17
C THR A 322 -1.87 -21.73 19.54
N GLN A 323 -1.00 -22.68 19.81
CA GLN A 323 0.40 -22.61 19.33
C GLN A 323 0.50 -22.72 17.80
#